data_3616aafe7605d2bf27e9ff8a0da6e0d6
#
_entry.id   3616aafe7605d2bf27e9ff8a0da6e0d6
#
_cell.length_a   1.000
_cell.length_b   1.000
_cell.length_c   1.000
_cell.angle_alpha   90.00
_cell.angle_beta   90.00
_cell.angle_gamma   90.00
#
_symmetry.space_group_name_H-M   'P 1'
#
loop_
_entity.id
_entity.type
_entity.pdbx_description
1 polymer ?
#
loop_
_entity_poly.entity_id
_entity_poly.type
_entity_poly.pdbx_seq_one_letter_code
_entity_poly.pdbx_strand_id
1 'polypeptide(L)'
;MRIILVLLILCLCAFIGYAVNLIPLRVFFKAGSHYAETSLIVWLLLSLVASIILYWVLKLLCCLWHSPQILSRNSAVRRQHKADRLLKSGMSALLAGHYSRAERDLDRGGKLAESLGQDAVIYFENAAIAADRQNAKDRRDHYLLRARQDARTNQGGTLARITEAEIHIDNGNYEQAAKLLEKLHAEEPRNSKIAALLSDAYSGQQNWAKAWELLPALRPHLNEADFAAKQKNCAKGLLHDTAARESVAELEAAWKHLPGELRRDKDLVLQYAGALVENDHPEEAEKLLAGEIRQTQDLEYIQAYSQLRRADFRAQLEHMKQWESKHANDAIFLYAKALIAYKAKDLDTALAAIEEAVKRSQTKEAFALYAQILEAKNRPEAALVAYRQSVAPLHPEQALDGDLLPAPETGAATPPPPAEIAKPDENNQPS
;
A
#
# COMPACT_ATOMS: atom_id res chain seq x y z
N MET A 1 22.36 38.00 53.06
CA MET A 1 23.84 37.87 52.98
C MET A 1 24.53 39.01 52.25
N ARG A 2 24.11 39.51 51.07
CA ARG A 2 24.79 40.60 50.32
C ARG A 2 24.76 41.96 51.07
N ILE A 3 23.65 42.31 51.73
CA ILE A 3 23.49 43.56 52.47
C ILE A 3 24.39 43.57 53.72
N ILE A 4 24.48 42.46 54.45
CA ILE A 4 25.38 42.30 55.61
C ILE A 4 26.83 42.43 55.21
N LEU A 5 27.24 41.87 54.06
CA LEU A 5 28.59 41.99 53.53
C LEU A 5 28.92 43.46 53.20
N VAL A 6 28.00 44.20 52.59
CA VAL A 6 28.20 45.61 52.26
C VAL A 6 28.29 46.47 53.52
N LEU A 7 27.46 46.23 54.55
CA LEU A 7 27.52 46.91 55.84
C LEU A 7 28.87 46.62 56.57
N LEU A 8 29.32 45.39 56.54
CA LEU A 8 30.57 44.96 57.11
C LEU A 8 31.81 45.64 56.43
N ILE A 9 31.77 45.74 55.09
CA ILE A 9 32.79 46.49 54.33
C ILE A 9 32.75 47.99 54.66
N LEU A 10 31.55 48.59 54.78
CA LEU A 10 31.41 50.01 55.17
C LEU A 10 31.94 50.26 56.57
N CYS A 11 31.65 49.43 57.59
CA CYS A 11 32.20 49.51 58.93
C CYS A 11 33.72 49.35 58.97
N LEU A 12 34.23 48.39 58.14
CA LEU A 12 35.70 48.19 58.05
C LEU A 12 36.37 49.40 57.41
N CYS A 13 35.83 50.00 56.39
CA CYS A 13 36.33 51.22 55.76
C CYS A 13 36.29 52.42 56.73
N ALA A 14 35.20 52.56 57.51
CA ALA A 14 35.11 53.60 58.52
C ALA A 14 36.14 53.44 59.69
N PHE A 15 36.37 52.18 60.15
CA PHE A 15 37.37 51.86 61.20
C PHE A 15 38.79 52.10 60.68
N ILE A 16 39.09 51.71 59.45
CA ILE A 16 40.42 51.99 58.82
C ILE A 16 40.61 53.50 58.66
N GLY A 17 39.59 54.24 58.26
CA GLY A 17 39.62 55.69 58.12
C GLY A 17 39.90 56.40 59.43
N TYR A 18 39.32 55.92 60.55
CA TYR A 18 39.55 56.44 61.90
C TYR A 18 41.00 56.11 62.41
N ALA A 19 41.48 54.90 62.23
CA ALA A 19 42.75 54.42 62.61
C ALA A 19 43.91 55.16 61.90
N VAL A 20 43.73 55.48 60.65
CA VAL A 20 44.73 56.17 59.82
C VAL A 20 44.83 57.68 60.09
N ASN A 21 43.75 58.28 60.65
CA ASN A 21 43.73 59.69 61.01
C ASN A 21 44.64 59.94 62.25
N LEU A 22 45.03 58.90 63.03
CA LEU A 22 45.93 58.95 64.16
C LEU A 22 47.42 58.91 63.77
N ILE A 23 47.78 58.56 62.56
CA ILE A 23 49.18 58.45 62.09
C ILE A 23 49.28 59.18 60.73
N PRO A 24 50.03 60.35 60.65
CA PRO A 24 50.18 61.11 59.41
C PRO A 24 51.23 60.45 58.49
N LEU A 25 50.87 59.29 57.89
CA LEU A 25 51.68 58.63 56.86
C LEU A 25 51.41 59.25 55.48
N ARG A 26 52.47 59.90 54.91
CA ARG A 26 52.49 60.49 53.61
C ARG A 26 53.30 59.61 52.67
N VAL A 27 52.72 59.34 51.44
CA VAL A 27 53.42 58.62 50.37
C VAL A 27 53.89 59.64 49.35
N PHE A 28 55.18 59.59 49.01
CA PHE A 28 55.81 60.49 48.05
C PHE A 28 56.03 59.72 46.76
N PHE A 29 55.49 60.22 45.69
CA PHE A 29 55.74 59.71 44.34
C PHE A 29 56.67 60.68 43.60
N LYS A 30 57.81 60.20 43.12
CA LYS A 30 58.72 60.98 42.28
C LYS A 30 58.65 60.42 40.86
N ALA A 31 58.13 61.21 39.91
CA ALA A 31 58.18 60.93 38.53
C ALA A 31 58.91 62.02 37.77
N GLY A 32 60.20 61.81 37.51
CA GLY A 32 61.07 62.80 36.93
C GLY A 32 61.28 64.03 37.81
N SER A 33 60.91 65.23 37.34
CA SER A 33 61.03 66.53 38.07
C SER A 33 59.75 66.87 38.90
N HIS A 34 58.72 66.08 38.87
CA HIS A 34 57.46 66.35 39.59
C HIS A 34 57.38 65.48 40.88
N TYR A 35 57.00 66.16 41.98
CA TYR A 35 56.71 65.49 43.26
C TYR A 35 55.20 65.60 43.53
N ALA A 36 54.56 64.45 43.78
CA ALA A 36 53.21 64.41 44.25
C ALA A 36 53.19 63.82 45.66
N GLU A 37 52.61 64.58 46.57
CA GLU A 37 52.40 64.15 47.94
C GLU A 37 50.98 63.76 48.12
N THR A 38 50.69 62.51 48.49
CA THR A 38 49.33 62.04 48.72
C THR A 38 49.24 61.33 50.06
N SER A 39 48.09 61.46 50.73
CA SER A 39 47.85 60.69 51.96
C SER A 39 47.81 59.20 51.62
N LEU A 40 48.35 58.34 52.44
CA LEU A 40 48.37 56.90 52.33
C LEU A 40 46.93 56.36 52.06
N ILE A 41 45.90 57.01 52.65
CA ILE A 41 44.49 56.63 52.50
C ILE A 41 44.04 56.87 51.11
N VAL A 42 44.37 58.03 50.52
CA VAL A 42 43.95 58.37 49.13
C VAL A 42 44.60 57.39 48.14
N TRP A 43 45.85 57.03 48.38
CA TRP A 43 46.59 56.06 47.56
C TRP A 43 45.98 54.65 47.68
N LEU A 44 45.60 54.17 48.87
CA LEU A 44 44.93 52.90 49.11
C LEU A 44 43.55 52.88 48.47
N LEU A 45 42.77 53.93 48.58
CA LEU A 45 41.44 54.04 47.90
C LEU A 45 41.58 54.01 46.40
N LEU A 46 42.60 54.73 45.87
CA LEU A 46 42.83 54.77 44.43
C LEU A 46 43.25 53.38 43.88
N SER A 47 44.13 52.69 44.63
CA SER A 47 44.56 51.31 44.28
C SER A 47 43.46 50.32 44.41
N LEU A 48 42.50 50.44 45.35
CA LEU A 48 41.34 49.62 45.49
C LEU A 48 40.38 49.83 44.31
N VAL A 49 40.14 51.11 43.96
CA VAL A 49 39.30 51.45 42.81
C VAL A 49 39.93 50.94 41.51
N ALA A 50 41.26 51.13 41.34
CA ALA A 50 41.96 50.60 40.18
C ALA A 50 41.90 49.07 40.09
N SER A 51 42.00 48.34 41.20
CA SER A 51 41.86 46.89 41.26
C SER A 51 40.46 46.43 40.92
N ILE A 52 39.44 47.16 41.36
CA ILE A 52 38.01 46.87 41.00
C ILE A 52 37.81 47.08 39.51
N ILE A 53 38.29 48.19 38.95
CA ILE A 53 38.21 48.49 37.54
C ILE A 53 38.95 47.41 36.72
N LEU A 54 40.16 47.04 37.12
CA LEU A 54 40.95 46.00 36.49
C LEU A 54 40.20 44.63 36.50
N TYR A 55 39.61 44.28 37.65
CA TYR A 55 38.78 43.08 37.78
C TYR A 55 37.60 43.08 36.78
N TRP A 56 36.87 44.21 36.68
CA TRP A 56 35.78 44.35 35.77
C TRP A 56 36.20 44.28 34.28
N VAL A 57 37.34 44.90 33.96
CA VAL A 57 37.95 44.84 32.61
C VAL A 57 38.38 43.41 32.27
N LEU A 58 39.06 42.73 33.17
CA LEU A 58 39.47 41.33 32.99
C LEU A 58 38.24 40.41 32.84
N LYS A 59 37.19 40.61 33.65
CA LYS A 59 35.95 39.89 33.58
C LYS A 59 35.21 40.12 32.24
N LEU A 60 35.21 41.33 31.77
CA LEU A 60 34.62 41.74 30.49
C LEU A 60 35.40 41.16 29.30
N LEU A 61 36.73 41.17 29.35
CA LEU A 61 37.61 40.52 28.37
C LEU A 61 37.40 38.99 28.35
N CYS A 62 37.33 38.36 29.54
CA CYS A 62 37.04 36.93 29.64
C CYS A 62 35.66 36.58 29.12
N CYS A 63 34.64 37.40 29.38
CA CYS A 63 33.29 37.24 28.84
C CYS A 63 33.26 37.40 27.32
N LEU A 64 33.97 38.35 26.76
CA LEU A 64 34.11 38.55 25.30
C LEU A 64 34.85 37.38 24.63
N TRP A 65 35.88 36.82 25.25
CA TRP A 65 36.62 35.68 24.71
C TRP A 65 35.84 34.38 24.75
N HIS A 66 34.94 34.17 25.73
CA HIS A 66 34.04 33.00 25.81
C HIS A 66 32.69 33.21 25.12
N SER A 67 32.35 34.44 24.75
CA SER A 67 31.11 34.80 24.09
C SER A 67 30.86 34.07 22.76
N PRO A 68 31.85 33.88 21.85
CA PRO A 68 31.62 33.20 20.59
C PRO A 68 31.22 31.73 20.78
N GLN A 69 31.70 31.04 21.81
CA GLN A 69 31.33 29.66 22.08
C GLN A 69 29.90 29.52 22.63
N ILE A 70 29.43 30.45 23.43
CA ILE A 70 28.07 30.47 23.99
C ILE A 70 27.05 30.87 22.91
N LEU A 71 27.41 31.84 22.05
CA LEU A 71 26.56 32.24 20.93
C LEU A 71 26.47 31.13 19.87
N SER A 72 27.57 30.45 19.55
CA SER A 72 27.57 29.33 18.59
C SER A 72 26.76 28.16 19.13
N ARG A 73 26.87 27.84 20.41
CA ARG A 73 26.10 26.77 21.05
C ARG A 73 24.60 27.07 21.08
N ASN A 74 24.18 28.31 21.38
CA ASN A 74 22.79 28.73 21.33
C ASN A 74 22.24 28.76 19.87
N SER A 75 23.08 29.12 18.90
CA SER A 75 22.69 29.12 17.51
C SER A 75 22.54 27.71 16.97
N ALA A 76 23.38 26.74 17.38
CA ALA A 76 23.28 25.34 17.02
C ALA A 76 21.97 24.72 17.56
N VAL A 77 21.66 24.94 18.83
CA VAL A 77 20.40 24.48 19.46
C VAL A 77 19.18 25.06 18.76
N ARG A 78 19.18 26.35 18.41
CA ARG A 78 18.09 26.97 17.66
C ARG A 78 17.94 26.38 16.26
N ARG A 79 19.05 26.06 15.57
CA ARG A 79 19.04 25.41 14.26
C ARG A 79 18.50 23.98 14.36
N GLN A 80 18.88 23.25 15.39
CA GLN A 80 18.36 21.90 15.66
C GLN A 80 16.84 21.93 15.87
N HIS A 81 16.33 22.78 16.74
CA HIS A 81 14.89 22.95 16.92
C HIS A 81 14.16 23.37 15.64
N LYS A 82 14.83 24.13 14.77
CA LYS A 82 14.27 24.49 13.47
C LYS A 82 14.22 23.27 12.54
N ALA A 83 15.25 22.43 12.50
CA ALA A 83 15.26 21.18 11.73
C ALA A 83 14.12 20.26 12.18
N ASP A 84 13.96 20.05 13.51
CA ASP A 84 12.90 19.23 14.09
C ASP A 84 11.50 19.76 13.75
N ARG A 85 11.31 21.08 13.74
CA ARG A 85 10.03 21.68 13.33
C ARG A 85 9.75 21.45 11.86
N LEU A 86 10.77 21.55 11.00
CA LEU A 86 10.64 21.29 9.58
C LEU A 86 10.33 19.82 9.30
N LEU A 87 10.93 18.89 10.06
CA LEU A 87 10.59 17.47 9.98
C LEU A 87 9.11 17.25 10.32
N LYS A 88 8.65 17.74 11.46
CA LYS A 88 7.27 17.61 11.89
C LYS A 88 6.28 18.25 10.90
N SER A 89 6.59 19.46 10.39
CA SER A 89 5.78 20.14 9.38
C SER A 89 5.74 19.36 8.07
N GLY A 90 6.89 18.86 7.61
CA GLY A 90 7.01 18.09 6.39
C GLY A 90 6.27 16.75 6.45
N MET A 91 6.44 16.01 7.57
CA MET A 91 5.71 14.77 7.80
C MET A 91 4.18 14.99 7.87
N SER A 92 3.75 16.02 8.59
CA SER A 92 2.32 16.38 8.64
C SER A 92 1.76 16.73 7.28
N ALA A 93 2.51 17.49 6.47
CA ALA A 93 2.13 17.84 5.11
C ALA A 93 2.10 16.61 4.17
N LEU A 94 3.03 15.67 4.34
CA LEU A 94 3.08 14.41 3.59
C LEU A 94 1.82 13.56 3.85
N LEU A 95 1.47 13.38 5.12
CA LEU A 95 0.27 12.65 5.54
C LEU A 95 -1.02 13.33 5.09
N ALA A 96 -1.03 14.67 5.02
CA ALA A 96 -2.17 15.44 4.52
C ALA A 96 -2.25 15.51 2.98
N GLY A 97 -1.33 14.86 2.24
CA GLY A 97 -1.29 14.89 0.77
C GLY A 97 -0.72 16.18 0.16
N HIS A 98 -0.19 17.10 0.97
CA HIS A 98 0.42 18.36 0.50
C HIS A 98 1.88 18.16 0.07
N TYR A 99 2.11 17.32 -0.94
CA TYR A 99 3.41 16.80 -1.33
C TYR A 99 4.46 17.88 -1.64
N SER A 100 4.10 18.96 -2.36
CA SER A 100 5.03 20.06 -2.68
C SER A 100 5.48 20.85 -1.45
N ARG A 101 4.63 20.95 -0.43
CA ARG A 101 5.00 21.57 0.85
C ARG A 101 5.86 20.61 1.66
N ALA A 102 5.49 19.35 1.72
CA ALA A 102 6.23 18.30 2.41
C ALA A 102 7.68 18.24 1.90
N GLU A 103 7.86 18.13 0.58
CA GLU A 103 9.17 18.10 -0.07
C GLU A 103 10.04 19.29 0.32
N ARG A 104 9.49 20.52 0.23
CA ARG A 104 10.24 21.74 0.58
C ARG A 104 10.65 21.80 2.05
N ASP A 105 9.76 21.44 2.96
CA ASP A 105 10.04 21.49 4.39
C ASP A 105 11.06 20.42 4.77
N LEU A 106 10.95 19.21 4.21
CA LEU A 106 11.87 18.09 4.42
C LEU A 106 13.25 18.37 3.82
N ASP A 107 13.34 18.88 2.59
CA ASP A 107 14.63 19.26 1.98
C ASP A 107 15.36 20.32 2.81
N ARG A 108 14.63 21.39 3.25
CA ARG A 108 15.22 22.42 4.10
C ARG A 108 15.65 21.89 5.46
N GLY A 109 14.82 20.99 6.05
CA GLY A 109 15.14 20.34 7.31
C GLY A 109 16.38 19.46 7.20
N GLY A 110 16.47 18.64 6.14
CA GLY A 110 17.61 17.76 5.86
C GLY A 110 18.92 18.53 5.66
N LYS A 111 18.91 19.57 4.82
CA LYS A 111 20.07 20.45 4.62
C LYS A 111 20.54 21.10 5.93
N LEU A 112 19.59 21.46 6.80
CA LEU A 112 19.92 22.03 8.11
C LEU A 112 20.52 20.98 9.05
N ALA A 113 19.98 19.76 9.08
CA ALA A 113 20.51 18.64 9.85
C ALA A 113 21.93 18.27 9.41
N GLU A 114 22.19 18.14 8.09
CA GLU A 114 23.53 17.94 7.53
C GLU A 114 24.52 19.02 8.00
N SER A 115 24.10 20.29 7.94
CA SER A 115 24.97 21.43 8.36
C SER A 115 25.34 21.39 9.85
N LEU A 116 24.54 20.68 10.65
CA LEU A 116 24.77 20.46 12.08
C LEU A 116 25.53 19.15 12.36
N GLY A 117 25.86 18.40 11.32
CA GLY A 117 26.47 17.10 11.47
C GLY A 117 25.54 16.03 12.03
N GLN A 118 24.22 16.21 11.90
CA GLN A 118 23.20 15.25 12.31
C GLN A 118 22.83 14.35 11.15
N ASP A 119 22.21 13.20 11.47
CA ASP A 119 21.66 12.28 10.47
C ASP A 119 20.47 12.92 9.77
N ALA A 120 20.56 13.08 8.45
CA ALA A 120 19.50 13.66 7.63
C ALA A 120 18.73 12.61 6.79
N VAL A 121 19.02 11.32 6.96
CA VAL A 121 18.43 10.23 6.20
C VAL A 121 16.90 10.31 6.22
N ILE A 122 16.28 10.42 7.40
CA ILE A 122 14.83 10.47 7.55
C ILE A 122 14.17 11.64 6.81
N TYR A 123 14.88 12.77 6.68
CA TYR A 123 14.39 13.93 5.96
C TYR A 123 14.37 13.65 4.45
N PHE A 124 15.47 13.14 3.91
CA PHE A 124 15.60 12.92 2.46
C PHE A 124 14.78 11.72 1.98
N GLU A 125 14.59 10.68 2.79
CA GLU A 125 13.67 9.58 2.46
C GLU A 125 12.24 10.08 2.31
N ASN A 126 11.76 10.85 3.28
CA ASN A 126 10.41 11.39 3.19
C ASN A 126 10.27 12.47 2.09
N ALA A 127 11.34 13.20 1.78
CA ALA A 127 11.37 14.08 0.63
C ALA A 127 11.30 13.30 -0.70
N ALA A 128 11.97 12.14 -0.77
CA ALA A 128 11.89 11.23 -1.92
C ALA A 128 10.47 10.71 -2.13
N ILE A 129 9.81 10.26 -1.06
CA ILE A 129 8.39 9.85 -1.12
C ILE A 129 7.51 11.00 -1.61
N ALA A 130 7.72 12.22 -1.07
CA ALA A 130 6.95 13.39 -1.49
C ALA A 130 7.17 13.74 -2.96
N ALA A 131 8.39 13.60 -3.48
CA ALA A 131 8.73 13.82 -4.88
C ALA A 131 8.13 12.73 -5.79
N ASP A 132 8.15 11.46 -5.34
CA ASP A 132 7.55 10.35 -6.08
C ASP A 132 6.03 10.52 -6.24
N ARG A 133 5.32 10.91 -5.18
CA ARG A 133 3.87 11.24 -5.22
C ARG A 133 3.54 12.42 -6.15
N GLN A 134 4.51 13.25 -6.53
CA GLN A 134 4.39 14.30 -7.54
C GLN A 134 4.85 13.84 -8.93
N ASN A 135 5.20 12.57 -9.10
CA ASN A 135 5.78 11.99 -10.33
C ASN A 135 7.10 12.66 -10.77
N ALA A 136 7.84 13.24 -9.81
CA ALA A 136 9.09 13.95 -10.05
C ALA A 136 10.30 13.02 -9.85
N LYS A 137 10.51 12.09 -10.78
CA LYS A 137 11.49 11.00 -10.69
C LYS A 137 12.92 11.47 -10.44
N ASP A 138 13.37 12.51 -11.15
CA ASP A 138 14.73 13.05 -10.98
C ASP A 138 14.97 13.58 -9.56
N ARG A 139 13.99 14.28 -8.99
CA ARG A 139 14.10 14.81 -7.63
C ARG A 139 14.06 13.68 -6.59
N ARG A 140 13.20 12.69 -6.80
CA ARG A 140 13.14 11.48 -5.97
C ARG A 140 14.51 10.80 -5.91
N ASP A 141 15.10 10.51 -7.08
CA ASP A 141 16.38 9.79 -7.19
C ASP A 141 17.53 10.62 -6.57
N HIS A 142 17.48 11.93 -6.71
CA HIS A 142 18.41 12.83 -6.03
C HIS A 142 18.31 12.73 -4.50
N TYR A 143 17.11 12.71 -3.94
CA TYR A 143 16.92 12.59 -2.50
C TYR A 143 17.33 11.20 -1.97
N LEU A 144 17.02 10.13 -2.69
CA LEU A 144 17.46 8.78 -2.33
C LEU A 144 18.98 8.67 -2.33
N LEU A 145 19.66 9.27 -3.31
CA LEU A 145 21.13 9.32 -3.36
C LEU A 145 21.69 10.08 -2.14
N ARG A 146 21.10 11.21 -1.79
CA ARG A 146 21.52 11.97 -0.59
C ARG A 146 21.29 11.18 0.69
N ALA A 147 20.16 10.54 0.85
CA ALA A 147 19.88 9.69 2.01
C ALA A 147 20.92 8.58 2.16
N ARG A 148 21.33 7.93 1.07
CA ARG A 148 22.40 6.93 1.08
C ARG A 148 23.78 7.49 1.46
N GLN A 149 24.12 8.68 0.96
CA GLN A 149 25.42 9.32 1.21
C GLN A 149 25.54 9.83 2.65
N ASP A 150 24.45 10.29 3.25
CA ASP A 150 24.41 10.79 4.62
C ASP A 150 24.21 9.69 5.67
N ALA A 151 23.95 8.46 5.24
CA ALA A 151 23.80 7.31 6.13
C ALA A 151 25.08 7.02 6.89
N ARG A 152 25.23 7.61 8.08
CA ARG A 152 26.41 7.46 8.97
C ARG A 152 26.41 6.15 9.73
N THR A 153 25.29 5.44 9.73
CA THR A 153 25.11 4.13 10.34
C THR A 153 24.61 3.14 9.29
N ASN A 154 24.94 1.85 9.45
CA ASN A 154 24.40 0.80 8.59
C ASN A 154 22.87 0.82 8.55
N GLN A 155 22.22 1.20 9.65
CA GLN A 155 20.75 1.30 9.74
C GLN A 155 20.19 2.38 8.82
N GLY A 156 20.82 3.55 8.71
CA GLY A 156 20.39 4.60 7.79
C GLY A 156 20.48 4.17 6.32
N GLY A 157 21.53 3.46 5.94
CA GLY A 157 21.68 2.92 4.60
C GLY A 157 20.62 1.86 4.25
N THR A 158 20.29 0.99 5.21
CA THR A 158 19.21 -0.01 5.06
C THR A 158 17.86 0.67 4.88
N LEU A 159 17.56 1.70 5.69
CA LEU A 159 16.28 2.41 5.64
C LEU A 159 16.07 3.08 4.26
N ALA A 160 17.08 3.79 3.74
CA ALA A 160 17.02 4.40 2.42
C ALA A 160 16.78 3.39 1.29
N ARG A 161 17.38 2.20 1.39
CA ARG A 161 17.18 1.10 0.43
C ARG A 161 15.78 0.49 0.54
N ILE A 162 15.21 0.41 1.75
CA ILE A 162 13.82 -0.03 1.97
C ILE A 162 12.86 0.96 1.31
N THR A 163 13.04 2.27 1.56
CA THR A 163 12.19 3.31 0.95
C THR A 163 12.27 3.28 -0.58
N GLU A 164 13.45 3.06 -1.14
CA GLU A 164 13.61 2.89 -2.59
C GLU A 164 12.85 1.68 -3.12
N ALA A 165 12.91 0.56 -2.40
CA ALA A 165 12.16 -0.64 -2.76
C ALA A 165 10.64 -0.43 -2.68
N GLU A 166 10.16 0.27 -1.64
CA GLU A 166 8.73 0.67 -1.53
C GLU A 166 8.28 1.50 -2.73
N ILE A 167 9.07 2.49 -3.11
CA ILE A 167 8.80 3.34 -4.29
C ILE A 167 8.77 2.50 -5.57
N HIS A 168 9.67 1.53 -5.72
CA HIS A 168 9.65 0.62 -6.87
C HIS A 168 8.38 -0.23 -6.91
N ILE A 169 7.93 -0.75 -5.77
CA ILE A 169 6.67 -1.52 -5.66
C ILE A 169 5.48 -0.64 -6.02
N ASP A 170 5.38 0.57 -5.45
CA ASP A 170 4.30 1.52 -5.71
C ASP A 170 4.20 1.91 -7.20
N ASN A 171 5.33 1.94 -7.89
CA ASN A 171 5.41 2.23 -9.33
C ASN A 171 5.26 0.98 -10.23
N GLY A 172 5.02 -0.20 -9.65
CA GLY A 172 4.90 -1.45 -10.40
C GLY A 172 6.23 -2.04 -10.91
N ASN A 173 7.37 -1.49 -10.49
CA ASN A 173 8.71 -1.94 -10.87
C ASN A 173 9.17 -3.12 -9.99
N TYR A 174 8.37 -4.17 -9.94
CA TYR A 174 8.56 -5.29 -9.00
C TYR A 174 9.90 -6.03 -9.16
N GLU A 175 10.44 -6.12 -10.38
CA GLU A 175 11.73 -6.78 -10.62
C GLU A 175 12.88 -6.02 -9.96
N GLN A 176 12.88 -4.71 -10.05
CA GLN A 176 13.91 -3.86 -9.43
C GLN A 176 13.80 -3.88 -7.92
N ALA A 177 12.57 -3.81 -7.40
CA ALA A 177 12.28 -3.94 -5.99
C ALA A 177 12.78 -5.28 -5.43
N ALA A 178 12.47 -6.40 -6.08
CA ALA A 178 12.90 -7.72 -5.64
C ALA A 178 14.42 -7.85 -5.61
N LYS A 179 15.13 -7.43 -6.65
CA LYS A 179 16.62 -7.46 -6.70
C LYS A 179 17.26 -6.68 -5.54
N LEU A 180 16.67 -5.54 -5.17
CA LEU A 180 17.14 -4.72 -4.07
C LEU A 180 16.84 -5.39 -2.71
N LEU A 181 15.61 -5.91 -2.57
CA LEU A 181 15.14 -6.53 -1.33
C LEU A 181 15.77 -7.91 -1.07
N GLU A 182 16.10 -8.69 -2.11
CA GLU A 182 16.85 -9.95 -1.97
C GLU A 182 18.21 -9.71 -1.29
N LYS A 183 18.92 -8.65 -1.69
CA LYS A 183 20.19 -8.28 -1.07
C LYS A 183 20.01 -7.85 0.38
N LEU A 184 18.98 -7.02 0.64
CA LEU A 184 18.64 -6.58 1.99
C LEU A 184 18.22 -7.74 2.89
N HIS A 185 17.45 -8.67 2.37
CA HIS A 185 17.01 -9.86 3.11
C HIS A 185 18.18 -10.80 3.44
N ALA A 186 19.17 -10.90 2.57
CA ALA A 186 20.41 -11.65 2.84
C ALA A 186 21.25 -10.97 3.95
N GLU A 187 21.28 -9.63 4.00
CA GLU A 187 21.97 -8.86 5.04
C GLU A 187 21.21 -8.91 6.39
N GLU A 188 19.87 -8.83 6.36
CA GLU A 188 18.99 -8.79 7.52
C GLU A 188 17.82 -9.80 7.41
N PRO A 189 18.05 -11.12 7.53
CA PRO A 189 17.00 -12.14 7.30
C PRO A 189 15.83 -12.07 8.27
N ARG A 190 16.02 -11.45 9.46
CA ARG A 190 15.00 -11.34 10.50
C ARG A 190 14.17 -10.05 10.41
N ASN A 191 14.46 -9.18 9.44
CA ASN A 191 13.72 -7.95 9.26
C ASN A 191 12.38 -8.25 8.56
N SER A 192 11.31 -8.23 9.33
CA SER A 192 9.96 -8.55 8.85
C SER A 192 9.44 -7.58 7.78
N LYS A 193 9.85 -6.31 7.85
CA LYS A 193 9.46 -5.31 6.86
C LYS A 193 10.07 -5.64 5.49
N ILE A 194 11.35 -6.02 5.46
CA ILE A 194 12.03 -6.44 4.23
C ILE A 194 11.37 -7.71 3.66
N ALA A 195 11.09 -8.69 4.51
CA ALA A 195 10.41 -9.92 4.07
C ALA A 195 9.01 -9.64 3.52
N ALA A 196 8.25 -8.72 4.14
CA ALA A 196 6.91 -8.35 3.67
C ALA A 196 6.97 -7.68 2.29
N LEU A 197 7.84 -6.69 2.12
CA LEU A 197 8.03 -6.00 0.84
C LEU A 197 8.53 -6.95 -0.25
N LEU A 198 9.45 -7.87 0.09
CA LEU A 198 9.94 -8.88 -0.85
C LEU A 198 8.82 -9.84 -1.29
N SER A 199 7.96 -10.26 -0.36
CA SER A 199 6.76 -11.04 -0.69
C SER A 199 5.80 -10.27 -1.61
N ASP A 200 5.62 -8.96 -1.38
CA ASP A 200 4.79 -8.12 -2.24
C ASP A 200 5.41 -7.93 -3.63
N ALA A 201 6.73 -7.75 -3.70
CA ALA A 201 7.46 -7.66 -4.97
C ALA A 201 7.36 -8.97 -5.79
N TYR A 202 7.51 -10.13 -5.15
CA TYR A 202 7.32 -11.42 -5.82
C TYR A 202 5.88 -11.66 -6.25
N SER A 203 4.90 -11.26 -5.43
CA SER A 203 3.49 -11.33 -5.81
C SER A 203 3.17 -10.47 -7.02
N GLY A 204 3.76 -9.26 -7.08
CA GLY A 204 3.63 -8.37 -8.24
C GLY A 204 4.30 -8.90 -9.51
N GLN A 205 5.37 -9.68 -9.38
CA GLN A 205 6.00 -10.41 -10.49
C GLN A 205 5.27 -11.69 -10.87
N GLN A 206 4.21 -12.06 -10.15
CA GLN A 206 3.55 -13.35 -10.26
C GLN A 206 4.47 -14.54 -9.93
N ASN A 207 5.56 -14.31 -9.20
CA ASN A 207 6.45 -15.37 -8.72
C ASN A 207 5.95 -15.95 -7.40
N TRP A 208 4.84 -16.66 -7.49
CA TRP A 208 4.09 -17.15 -6.33
C TRP A 208 4.87 -18.17 -5.51
N ALA A 209 5.77 -18.95 -6.14
CA ALA A 209 6.60 -19.92 -5.43
C ALA A 209 7.52 -19.22 -4.42
N LYS A 210 8.26 -18.19 -4.87
CA LYS A 210 9.13 -17.42 -3.98
C LYS A 210 8.33 -16.63 -2.92
N ALA A 211 7.17 -16.09 -3.28
CA ALA A 211 6.29 -15.42 -2.32
C ALA A 211 5.81 -16.39 -1.23
N TRP A 212 5.48 -17.63 -1.59
CA TRP A 212 5.06 -18.68 -0.66
C TRP A 212 6.17 -19.05 0.34
N GLU A 213 7.41 -19.16 -0.12
CA GLU A 213 8.57 -19.48 0.73
C GLU A 213 8.80 -18.45 1.84
N LEU A 214 8.38 -17.21 1.65
CA LEU A 214 8.53 -16.13 2.64
C LEU A 214 7.42 -16.11 3.70
N LEU A 215 6.28 -16.77 3.48
CA LEU A 215 5.12 -16.75 4.40
C LEU A 215 5.47 -17.13 5.84
N PRO A 216 6.29 -18.17 6.11
CA PRO A 216 6.63 -18.53 7.48
C PRO A 216 7.35 -17.40 8.24
N ALA A 217 8.18 -16.60 7.53
CA ALA A 217 8.88 -15.46 8.12
C ALA A 217 7.94 -14.30 8.45
N LEU A 218 6.80 -14.20 7.76
CA LEU A 218 5.81 -13.14 7.94
C LEU A 218 4.81 -13.43 9.06
N ARG A 219 4.55 -14.69 9.37
CA ARG A 219 3.54 -15.11 10.33
C ARG A 219 3.61 -14.43 11.71
N PRO A 220 4.81 -14.25 12.35
CA PRO A 220 4.90 -13.61 13.66
C PRO A 220 4.58 -12.10 13.66
N HIS A 221 4.56 -11.48 12.48
CA HIS A 221 4.49 -10.03 12.31
C HIS A 221 3.18 -9.52 11.71
N LEU A 222 2.36 -10.42 11.18
CA LEU A 222 1.03 -10.11 10.63
C LEU A 222 -0.06 -10.56 11.60
N ASN A 223 -1.18 -9.85 11.60
CA ASN A 223 -2.37 -10.37 12.25
C ASN A 223 -2.90 -11.59 11.47
N GLU A 224 -3.71 -12.41 12.13
CA GLU A 224 -4.22 -13.66 11.57
C GLU A 224 -4.99 -13.44 10.25
N ALA A 225 -5.78 -12.36 10.17
CA ALA A 225 -6.59 -12.05 8.98
C ALA A 225 -5.71 -11.67 7.78
N ASP A 226 -4.71 -10.80 7.98
CA ASP A 226 -3.80 -10.36 6.92
C ASP A 226 -2.91 -11.51 6.45
N PHE A 227 -2.45 -12.35 7.39
CA PHE A 227 -1.68 -13.54 7.06
C PHE A 227 -2.50 -14.54 6.23
N ALA A 228 -3.73 -14.84 6.65
CA ALA A 228 -4.64 -15.73 5.93
C ALA A 228 -4.96 -15.20 4.51
N ALA A 229 -5.21 -13.89 4.38
CA ALA A 229 -5.45 -13.26 3.08
C ALA A 229 -4.23 -13.37 2.15
N LYS A 230 -3.03 -13.09 2.67
CA LYS A 230 -1.78 -13.19 1.89
C LYS A 230 -1.49 -14.64 1.50
N GLN A 231 -1.68 -15.57 2.43
CA GLN A 231 -1.52 -17.01 2.20
C GLN A 231 -2.50 -17.52 1.13
N LYS A 232 -3.77 -17.12 1.20
CA LYS A 232 -4.80 -17.47 0.20
C LYS A 232 -4.46 -16.90 -1.18
N ASN A 233 -3.97 -15.66 -1.24
CA ASN A 233 -3.57 -15.04 -2.50
C ASN A 233 -2.37 -15.77 -3.14
N CYS A 234 -1.35 -16.11 -2.36
CA CYS A 234 -0.21 -16.90 -2.86
C CYS A 234 -0.67 -18.29 -3.33
N ALA A 235 -1.58 -18.95 -2.61
CA ALA A 235 -2.14 -20.25 -3.02
C ALA A 235 -2.90 -20.17 -4.33
N LYS A 236 -3.73 -19.13 -4.53
CA LYS A 236 -4.42 -18.85 -5.80
C LYS A 236 -3.43 -18.70 -6.97
N GLY A 237 -2.39 -17.92 -6.75
CA GLY A 237 -1.36 -17.71 -7.78
C GLY A 237 -0.57 -18.98 -8.11
N LEU A 238 -0.17 -19.77 -7.10
CA LEU A 238 0.51 -21.05 -7.31
C LEU A 238 -0.32 -22.03 -8.12
N LEU A 239 -1.61 -22.15 -7.81
CA LEU A 239 -2.51 -23.04 -8.56
C LEU A 239 -2.70 -22.54 -10.00
N HIS A 240 -2.80 -21.24 -10.21
CA HIS A 240 -2.90 -20.66 -11.55
C HIS A 240 -1.63 -20.93 -12.38
N ASP A 241 -0.45 -20.68 -11.82
CA ASP A 241 0.84 -20.88 -12.51
C ASP A 241 1.09 -22.36 -12.83
N THR A 242 0.74 -23.26 -11.90
CA THR A 242 0.90 -24.70 -12.13
C THR A 242 -0.10 -25.23 -13.15
N ALA A 243 -1.32 -24.69 -13.17
CA ALA A 243 -2.30 -25.02 -14.21
C ALA A 243 -1.81 -24.61 -15.60
N ALA A 244 -1.19 -23.43 -15.74
CA ALA A 244 -0.67 -22.94 -17.01
C ALA A 244 0.50 -23.73 -17.58
N ARG A 245 1.15 -24.59 -16.76
CA ARG A 245 2.26 -25.47 -17.21
C ARG A 245 1.79 -26.78 -17.83
N GLU A 246 0.49 -27.01 -17.89
CA GLU A 246 -0.13 -28.23 -18.46
C GLU A 246 0.39 -29.54 -17.81
N SER A 247 0.88 -29.44 -16.54
CA SER A 247 1.40 -30.57 -15.79
C SER A 247 0.50 -30.89 -14.59
N VAL A 248 -0.36 -31.88 -14.74
CA VAL A 248 -1.27 -32.30 -13.68
C VAL A 248 -0.52 -32.79 -12.43
N ALA A 249 0.63 -33.45 -12.61
CA ALA A 249 1.44 -33.90 -11.49
C ALA A 249 1.96 -32.72 -10.63
N GLU A 250 2.38 -31.61 -11.28
CA GLU A 250 2.79 -30.41 -10.57
C GLU A 250 1.60 -29.71 -9.90
N LEU A 251 0.46 -29.64 -10.57
CA LEU A 251 -0.77 -29.09 -10.05
C LEU A 251 -1.27 -29.85 -8.80
N GLU A 252 -1.27 -31.18 -8.86
CA GLU A 252 -1.58 -32.04 -7.72
C GLU A 252 -0.58 -31.88 -6.56
N ALA A 253 0.72 -31.82 -6.87
CA ALA A 253 1.74 -31.60 -5.88
C ALA A 253 1.54 -30.25 -5.19
N ALA A 254 1.29 -29.17 -5.94
CA ALA A 254 0.99 -27.85 -5.42
C ALA A 254 -0.24 -27.89 -4.48
N TRP A 255 -1.33 -28.55 -4.92
CA TRP A 255 -2.54 -28.72 -4.10
C TRP A 255 -2.29 -29.47 -2.79
N LYS A 256 -1.53 -30.58 -2.86
CA LYS A 256 -1.19 -31.40 -1.68
C LYS A 256 -0.30 -30.67 -0.68
N HIS A 257 0.55 -29.75 -1.15
CA HIS A 257 1.39 -28.90 -0.29
C HIS A 257 0.64 -27.79 0.43
N LEU A 258 -0.59 -27.44 0.01
CA LEU A 258 -1.39 -26.45 0.71
C LEU A 258 -1.82 -26.96 2.09
N PRO A 259 -1.85 -26.10 3.12
CA PRO A 259 -2.43 -26.41 4.42
C PRO A 259 -3.87 -26.90 4.32
N GLY A 260 -4.28 -27.76 5.25
CA GLY A 260 -5.62 -28.36 5.23
C GLY A 260 -6.76 -27.35 5.28
N GLU A 261 -6.54 -26.19 5.92
CA GLU A 261 -7.50 -25.08 5.96
C GLU A 261 -7.73 -24.48 4.58
N LEU A 262 -6.66 -24.26 3.83
CA LEU A 262 -6.75 -23.71 2.46
C LEU A 262 -7.36 -24.72 1.48
N ARG A 263 -7.10 -26.00 1.65
CA ARG A 263 -7.72 -27.05 0.82
C ARG A 263 -9.23 -27.20 1.05
N ARG A 264 -9.77 -26.61 2.11
CA ARG A 264 -11.22 -26.52 2.39
C ARG A 264 -11.80 -25.16 2.04
N ASP A 265 -10.96 -24.22 1.60
CA ASP A 265 -11.45 -22.92 1.16
C ASP A 265 -12.18 -23.07 -0.18
N LYS A 266 -13.42 -22.60 -0.22
CA LYS A 266 -14.31 -22.77 -1.37
C LYS A 266 -13.71 -22.23 -2.68
N ASP A 267 -13.14 -21.05 -2.64
CA ASP A 267 -12.59 -20.43 -3.83
C ASP A 267 -11.42 -21.23 -4.41
N LEU A 268 -10.56 -21.76 -3.52
CA LEU A 268 -9.40 -22.56 -3.92
C LEU A 268 -9.82 -23.94 -4.44
N VAL A 269 -10.83 -24.57 -3.84
CA VAL A 269 -11.41 -25.82 -4.35
C VAL A 269 -11.98 -25.64 -5.75
N LEU A 270 -12.77 -24.58 -5.96
CA LEU A 270 -13.35 -24.28 -7.28
C LEU A 270 -12.26 -23.96 -8.31
N GLN A 271 -11.24 -23.20 -7.94
CA GLN A 271 -10.11 -22.90 -8.82
C GLN A 271 -9.32 -24.15 -9.19
N TYR A 272 -9.04 -25.03 -8.22
CA TYR A 272 -8.32 -26.28 -8.46
C TYR A 272 -9.14 -27.24 -9.33
N ALA A 273 -10.47 -27.34 -9.09
CA ALA A 273 -11.36 -28.10 -9.95
C ALA A 273 -11.40 -27.57 -11.39
N GLY A 274 -11.44 -26.25 -11.56
CA GLY A 274 -11.35 -25.61 -12.88
C GLY A 274 -10.03 -25.92 -13.59
N ALA A 275 -8.92 -25.78 -12.87
CA ALA A 275 -7.59 -26.11 -13.37
C ALA A 275 -7.43 -27.57 -13.83
N LEU A 276 -8.03 -28.51 -13.09
CA LEU A 276 -8.07 -29.92 -13.49
C LEU A 276 -8.83 -30.13 -14.80
N VAL A 277 -9.95 -29.44 -14.99
CA VAL A 277 -10.74 -29.50 -16.23
C VAL A 277 -9.99 -28.90 -17.42
N GLU A 278 -9.29 -27.78 -17.21
CA GLU A 278 -8.48 -27.13 -18.24
C GLU A 278 -7.30 -28.02 -18.68
N ASN A 279 -6.76 -28.80 -17.76
CA ASN A 279 -5.68 -29.76 -18.02
C ASN A 279 -6.17 -31.17 -18.46
N ASP A 280 -7.43 -31.29 -18.88
CA ASP A 280 -8.06 -32.50 -19.41
C ASP A 280 -8.21 -33.66 -18.40
N HIS A 281 -8.37 -33.31 -17.11
CA HIS A 281 -8.63 -34.23 -15.99
C HIS A 281 -9.99 -34.00 -15.32
N PRO A 282 -11.11 -34.06 -16.05
CA PRO A 282 -12.42 -33.76 -15.49
C PRO A 282 -12.90 -34.82 -14.48
N GLU A 283 -12.41 -36.05 -14.52
CA GLU A 283 -12.78 -37.10 -13.57
C GLU A 283 -12.27 -36.83 -12.16
N GLU A 284 -11.08 -36.22 -12.03
CA GLU A 284 -10.50 -35.85 -10.75
C GLU A 284 -11.23 -34.63 -10.17
N ALA A 285 -11.56 -33.66 -11.01
CA ALA A 285 -12.40 -32.53 -10.63
C ALA A 285 -13.78 -33.00 -10.14
N GLU A 286 -14.37 -33.99 -10.80
CA GLU A 286 -15.64 -34.57 -10.37
C GLU A 286 -15.56 -35.23 -8.99
N LYS A 287 -14.55 -36.07 -8.75
CA LYS A 287 -14.33 -36.71 -7.46
C LYS A 287 -14.18 -35.69 -6.33
N LEU A 288 -13.40 -34.62 -6.61
CA LEU A 288 -13.20 -33.53 -5.67
C LEU A 288 -14.53 -32.83 -5.34
N LEU A 289 -15.23 -32.33 -6.37
CA LEU A 289 -16.48 -31.59 -6.19
C LEU A 289 -17.56 -32.46 -5.55
N ALA A 290 -17.70 -33.73 -5.97
CA ALA A 290 -18.67 -34.65 -5.37
C ALA A 290 -18.34 -34.93 -3.89
N GLY A 291 -17.06 -34.94 -3.51
CA GLY A 291 -16.62 -35.05 -2.12
C GLY A 291 -17.05 -33.85 -1.29
N GLU A 292 -16.79 -32.62 -1.80
CA GLU A 292 -17.16 -31.38 -1.13
C GLU A 292 -18.68 -31.19 -1.05
N ILE A 293 -19.43 -31.51 -2.12
CA ILE A 293 -20.90 -31.45 -2.10
C ILE A 293 -21.49 -32.35 -1.03
N ARG A 294 -20.95 -33.56 -0.85
CA ARG A 294 -21.44 -34.46 0.21
C ARG A 294 -21.25 -33.87 1.61
N GLN A 295 -20.18 -33.11 1.83
CA GLN A 295 -19.85 -32.56 3.16
C GLN A 295 -20.58 -31.23 3.41
N THR A 296 -20.56 -30.32 2.45
CA THR A 296 -20.98 -28.93 2.65
C THR A 296 -22.39 -28.64 2.12
N GLN A 297 -22.84 -29.40 1.11
CA GLN A 297 -24.09 -29.17 0.39
C GLN A 297 -24.17 -27.75 -0.23
N ASP A 298 -23.01 -27.19 -0.62
CA ASP A 298 -22.94 -25.83 -1.18
C ASP A 298 -23.37 -25.82 -2.64
N LEU A 299 -24.26 -24.88 -2.99
CA LEU A 299 -24.84 -24.75 -4.34
C LEU A 299 -23.80 -24.34 -5.39
N GLU A 300 -22.75 -23.61 -5.03
CA GLU A 300 -21.69 -23.22 -5.96
C GLU A 300 -20.89 -24.44 -6.43
N TYR A 301 -20.62 -25.40 -5.54
CA TYR A 301 -20.02 -26.66 -5.95
C TYR A 301 -20.92 -27.48 -6.85
N ILE A 302 -22.25 -27.48 -6.61
CA ILE A 302 -23.23 -28.16 -7.48
C ILE A 302 -23.25 -27.49 -8.86
N GLN A 303 -23.20 -26.18 -8.92
CA GLN A 303 -23.12 -25.44 -10.16
C GLN A 303 -21.85 -25.78 -10.95
N ALA A 304 -20.67 -25.73 -10.29
CA ALA A 304 -19.39 -26.11 -10.91
C ALA A 304 -19.43 -27.57 -11.40
N TYR A 305 -19.98 -28.48 -10.60
CA TYR A 305 -20.14 -29.90 -10.94
C TYR A 305 -20.96 -30.11 -12.21
N SER A 306 -22.04 -29.35 -12.40
CA SER A 306 -22.90 -29.43 -13.58
C SER A 306 -22.23 -28.93 -14.87
N GLN A 307 -21.22 -28.08 -14.74
CA GLN A 307 -20.44 -27.51 -15.85
C GLN A 307 -19.32 -28.43 -16.33
N LEU A 308 -18.99 -29.46 -15.57
CA LEU A 308 -17.95 -30.41 -15.96
C LEU A 308 -18.17 -31.02 -17.32
N ARG A 309 -17.11 -31.21 -18.09
CA ARG A 309 -17.09 -31.94 -19.35
C ARG A 309 -16.79 -33.40 -19.05
N ARG A 310 -17.75 -34.25 -19.20
CA ARG A 310 -17.60 -35.67 -18.93
C ARG A 310 -18.28 -36.52 -19.99
N ALA A 311 -17.77 -37.74 -20.21
CA ALA A 311 -18.35 -38.70 -21.13
C ALA A 311 -19.62 -39.38 -20.56
N ASP A 312 -19.69 -39.60 -19.24
CA ASP A 312 -20.84 -40.30 -18.61
C ASP A 312 -21.69 -39.35 -17.76
N PHE A 313 -22.55 -38.57 -18.45
CA PHE A 313 -23.51 -37.69 -17.80
C PHE A 313 -24.67 -38.44 -17.08
N ARG A 314 -24.88 -39.74 -17.39
CA ARG A 314 -25.90 -40.53 -16.67
C ARG A 314 -25.46 -40.79 -15.24
N ALA A 315 -24.22 -41.16 -15.03
CA ALA A 315 -23.69 -41.32 -13.66
C ALA A 315 -23.74 -40.00 -12.86
N GLN A 316 -23.48 -38.85 -13.52
CA GLN A 316 -23.66 -37.55 -12.88
C GLN A 316 -25.12 -37.29 -12.47
N LEU A 317 -26.07 -37.67 -13.33
CA LEU A 317 -27.50 -37.52 -13.03
C LEU A 317 -27.93 -38.37 -11.82
N GLU A 318 -27.36 -39.57 -11.65
CA GLU A 318 -27.61 -40.39 -10.48
C GLU A 318 -27.06 -39.78 -9.20
N HIS A 319 -25.88 -39.13 -9.24
CA HIS A 319 -25.38 -38.35 -8.13
C HIS A 319 -26.29 -37.18 -7.76
N MET A 320 -26.84 -36.45 -8.77
CA MET A 320 -27.80 -35.37 -8.51
C MET A 320 -29.07 -35.86 -7.81
N LYS A 321 -29.57 -37.06 -8.14
CA LYS A 321 -30.72 -37.64 -7.43
C LYS A 321 -30.45 -37.87 -5.92
N GLN A 322 -29.20 -38.17 -5.53
CA GLN A 322 -28.85 -38.38 -4.13
C GLN A 322 -28.90 -37.06 -3.34
N TRP A 323 -28.61 -35.91 -3.98
CA TRP A 323 -28.61 -34.57 -3.36
C TRP A 323 -30.00 -33.90 -3.43
N GLU A 324 -30.93 -34.40 -4.22
CA GLU A 324 -32.22 -33.79 -4.47
C GLU A 324 -33.06 -33.58 -3.21
N SER A 325 -32.98 -34.49 -2.26
CA SER A 325 -33.77 -34.41 -1.01
C SER A 325 -33.56 -33.12 -0.22
N LYS A 326 -32.38 -32.53 -0.33
CA LYS A 326 -32.01 -31.29 0.38
C LYS A 326 -32.23 -30.04 -0.46
N HIS A 327 -32.15 -30.15 -1.80
CA HIS A 327 -32.12 -29.02 -2.72
C HIS A 327 -33.30 -29.01 -3.69
N ALA A 328 -34.33 -29.80 -3.46
CA ALA A 328 -35.51 -29.93 -4.37
C ALA A 328 -36.17 -28.59 -4.73
N ASN A 329 -35.98 -27.55 -3.87
CA ASN A 329 -36.58 -26.23 -4.06
C ASN A 329 -35.57 -25.16 -4.52
N ASP A 330 -34.29 -25.49 -4.67
CA ASP A 330 -33.27 -24.53 -5.07
C ASP A 330 -33.19 -24.39 -6.58
N ALA A 331 -33.39 -23.17 -7.09
CA ALA A 331 -33.34 -22.88 -8.51
C ALA A 331 -31.99 -23.23 -9.16
N ILE A 332 -30.90 -23.02 -8.45
CA ILE A 332 -29.53 -23.35 -8.92
C ILE A 332 -29.36 -24.86 -9.04
N PHE A 333 -29.85 -25.62 -8.07
CA PHE A 333 -29.84 -27.08 -8.13
C PHE A 333 -30.69 -27.62 -9.28
N LEU A 334 -31.92 -27.12 -9.46
CA LEU A 334 -32.80 -27.50 -10.51
C LEU A 334 -32.24 -27.20 -11.90
N TYR A 335 -31.61 -26.03 -12.06
CA TYR A 335 -30.87 -25.68 -13.27
C TYR A 335 -29.71 -26.64 -13.53
N ALA A 336 -28.89 -26.92 -12.54
CA ALA A 336 -27.77 -27.87 -12.64
C ALA A 336 -28.24 -29.26 -13.04
N LYS A 337 -29.33 -29.75 -12.42
CA LYS A 337 -29.96 -31.03 -12.75
C LYS A 337 -30.48 -31.06 -14.20
N ALA A 338 -31.13 -29.98 -14.63
CA ALA A 338 -31.63 -29.85 -16.02
C ALA A 338 -30.47 -29.87 -17.03
N LEU A 339 -29.37 -29.18 -16.74
CA LEU A 339 -28.19 -29.12 -17.61
C LEU A 339 -27.55 -30.51 -17.76
N ILE A 340 -27.36 -31.25 -16.65
CA ILE A 340 -26.79 -32.60 -16.67
C ILE A 340 -27.74 -33.56 -17.40
N ALA A 341 -29.06 -33.52 -17.13
CA ALA A 341 -30.04 -34.33 -17.79
C ALA A 341 -30.09 -34.08 -19.32
N TYR A 342 -29.99 -32.80 -19.73
CA TYR A 342 -29.90 -32.43 -21.14
C TYR A 342 -28.65 -33.02 -21.81
N LYS A 343 -27.47 -32.90 -21.16
CA LYS A 343 -26.25 -33.53 -21.65
C LYS A 343 -26.31 -35.06 -21.68
N ALA A 344 -27.03 -35.68 -20.74
CA ALA A 344 -27.30 -37.11 -20.71
C ALA A 344 -28.35 -37.58 -21.74
N LYS A 345 -28.95 -36.64 -22.48
CA LYS A 345 -30.05 -36.87 -23.44
C LYS A 345 -31.35 -37.38 -22.79
N ASP A 346 -31.51 -37.21 -21.49
CA ASP A 346 -32.76 -37.44 -20.76
C ASP A 346 -33.59 -36.15 -20.79
N LEU A 347 -34.26 -35.94 -21.96
CA LEU A 347 -35.00 -34.73 -22.23
C LEU A 347 -36.26 -34.56 -21.36
N ASP A 348 -36.82 -35.66 -20.82
CA ASP A 348 -37.99 -35.59 -19.95
C ASP A 348 -37.62 -35.08 -18.57
N THR A 349 -36.57 -35.60 -17.96
CA THR A 349 -36.04 -35.11 -16.71
C THR A 349 -35.50 -33.69 -16.84
N ALA A 350 -34.82 -33.38 -17.97
CA ALA A 350 -34.32 -32.04 -18.25
C ALA A 350 -35.46 -31.00 -18.31
N LEU A 351 -36.53 -31.31 -19.01
CA LEU A 351 -37.68 -30.41 -19.16
C LEU A 351 -38.35 -30.17 -17.80
N ALA A 352 -38.66 -31.23 -17.06
CA ALA A 352 -39.31 -31.11 -15.75
C ALA A 352 -38.47 -30.25 -14.77
N ALA A 353 -37.15 -30.46 -14.75
CA ALA A 353 -36.24 -29.71 -13.87
C ALA A 353 -36.12 -28.25 -14.27
N ILE A 354 -36.00 -27.93 -15.60
CA ILE A 354 -35.84 -26.55 -16.03
C ILE A 354 -37.12 -25.73 -15.91
N GLU A 355 -38.28 -26.31 -16.14
CA GLU A 355 -39.58 -25.65 -15.94
C GLU A 355 -39.74 -25.21 -14.48
N GLU A 356 -39.33 -26.06 -13.56
CA GLU A 356 -39.37 -25.75 -12.13
C GLU A 356 -38.30 -24.74 -11.73
N ALA A 357 -37.10 -24.78 -12.34
CA ALA A 357 -36.06 -23.77 -12.14
C ALA A 357 -36.51 -22.37 -12.59
N VAL A 358 -37.10 -22.28 -13.81
CA VAL A 358 -37.58 -20.99 -14.38
C VAL A 358 -38.70 -20.40 -13.54
N LYS A 359 -39.62 -21.22 -12.99
CA LYS A 359 -40.66 -20.72 -12.07
C LYS A 359 -40.10 -20.07 -10.82
N ARG A 360 -38.94 -20.52 -10.32
CA ARG A 360 -38.31 -20.00 -9.09
C ARG A 360 -37.33 -18.87 -9.35
N SER A 361 -36.63 -18.93 -10.47
CA SER A 361 -35.60 -17.92 -10.82
C SER A 361 -35.55 -17.73 -12.31
N GLN A 362 -35.99 -16.54 -12.74
CA GLN A 362 -36.05 -16.17 -14.15
C GLN A 362 -34.71 -15.60 -14.62
N THR A 363 -33.65 -16.45 -14.68
CA THR A 363 -32.34 -16.06 -15.20
C THR A 363 -32.26 -16.24 -16.72
N LYS A 364 -31.39 -15.44 -17.36
CA LYS A 364 -31.15 -15.54 -18.81
C LYS A 364 -30.65 -16.93 -19.19
N GLU A 365 -29.78 -17.49 -18.38
CA GLU A 365 -29.19 -18.81 -18.55
C GLU A 365 -30.25 -19.92 -18.46
N ALA A 366 -31.18 -19.80 -17.51
CA ALA A 366 -32.26 -20.77 -17.36
C ALA A 366 -33.20 -20.75 -18.57
N PHE A 367 -33.58 -19.59 -19.06
CA PHE A 367 -34.39 -19.48 -20.26
C PHE A 367 -33.67 -19.97 -21.52
N ALA A 368 -32.37 -19.72 -21.65
CA ALA A 368 -31.56 -20.20 -22.76
C ALA A 368 -31.51 -21.75 -22.77
N LEU A 369 -31.24 -22.35 -21.60
CA LEU A 369 -31.25 -23.81 -21.48
C LEU A 369 -32.65 -24.39 -21.73
N TYR A 370 -33.72 -23.74 -21.24
CA TYR A 370 -35.10 -24.15 -21.47
C TYR A 370 -35.43 -24.15 -22.96
N ALA A 371 -35.03 -23.13 -23.69
CA ALA A 371 -35.19 -23.04 -25.12
C ALA A 371 -34.46 -24.19 -25.85
N GLN A 372 -33.23 -24.50 -25.50
CA GLN A 372 -32.46 -25.61 -26.08
C GLN A 372 -33.11 -26.97 -25.82
N ILE A 373 -33.67 -27.18 -24.63
CA ILE A 373 -34.38 -28.42 -24.29
C ILE A 373 -35.66 -28.53 -25.09
N LEU A 374 -36.44 -27.44 -25.26
CA LEU A 374 -37.64 -27.41 -26.05
C LEU A 374 -37.38 -27.69 -27.54
N GLU A 375 -36.31 -27.12 -28.08
CA GLU A 375 -35.84 -27.37 -29.43
C GLU A 375 -35.47 -28.86 -29.62
N ALA A 376 -34.71 -29.44 -28.71
CA ALA A 376 -34.34 -30.86 -28.71
C ALA A 376 -35.61 -31.78 -28.61
N LYS A 377 -36.68 -31.32 -27.99
CA LYS A 377 -37.98 -32.00 -27.94
C LYS A 377 -38.88 -31.70 -29.12
N ASN A 378 -38.38 -31.06 -30.17
CA ASN A 378 -39.10 -30.72 -31.38
C ASN A 378 -40.31 -29.79 -31.15
N ARG A 379 -40.15 -28.80 -30.22
CA ARG A 379 -41.15 -27.76 -29.90
C ARG A 379 -40.61 -26.35 -30.23
N PRO A 380 -40.46 -26.03 -31.55
CA PRO A 380 -39.71 -24.82 -31.95
C PRO A 380 -40.43 -23.51 -31.57
N GLU A 381 -41.79 -23.49 -31.59
CA GLU A 381 -42.55 -22.30 -31.21
C GLU A 381 -42.35 -21.93 -29.76
N ALA A 382 -42.42 -22.91 -28.85
CA ALA A 382 -42.14 -22.69 -27.42
C ALA A 382 -40.68 -22.34 -27.17
N ALA A 383 -39.75 -22.95 -27.92
CA ALA A 383 -38.31 -22.61 -27.84
C ALA A 383 -38.05 -21.14 -28.21
N LEU A 384 -38.71 -20.63 -29.26
CA LEU A 384 -38.59 -19.24 -29.69
C LEU A 384 -39.03 -18.26 -28.59
N VAL A 385 -40.12 -18.56 -27.88
CA VAL A 385 -40.60 -17.76 -26.76
C VAL A 385 -39.58 -17.75 -25.65
N ALA A 386 -39.02 -18.91 -25.28
CA ALA A 386 -37.99 -19.01 -24.25
C ALA A 386 -36.69 -18.27 -24.64
N TYR A 387 -36.25 -18.34 -25.91
CA TYR A 387 -35.10 -17.56 -26.38
C TYR A 387 -35.35 -16.05 -26.31
N ARG A 388 -36.53 -15.56 -26.65
CA ARG A 388 -36.89 -14.15 -26.49
C ARG A 388 -36.78 -13.71 -25.02
N GLN A 389 -37.21 -14.54 -24.09
CA GLN A 389 -37.09 -14.27 -22.65
C GLN A 389 -35.64 -14.30 -22.17
N SER A 390 -34.79 -15.13 -22.76
CA SER A 390 -33.36 -15.15 -22.41
C SER A 390 -32.60 -13.88 -22.81
N VAL A 391 -33.11 -13.16 -23.84
CA VAL A 391 -32.51 -11.91 -24.34
C VAL A 391 -33.19 -10.68 -23.76
N ALA A 392 -34.42 -10.78 -23.28
CA ALA A 392 -35.19 -9.67 -22.74
C ALA A 392 -34.51 -9.10 -21.46
N PRO A 393 -34.57 -7.77 -21.23
CA PRO A 393 -34.07 -7.19 -19.98
C PRO A 393 -34.91 -7.73 -18.81
N LEU A 394 -34.24 -8.17 -17.75
CA LEU A 394 -34.84 -8.77 -16.54
C LEU A 394 -35.59 -7.75 -15.64
N HIS A 395 -35.79 -6.50 -16.08
CA HIS A 395 -36.55 -5.51 -15.35
C HIS A 395 -38.06 -5.69 -15.57
N PRO A 396 -38.84 -6.02 -14.51
CA PRO A 396 -40.30 -6.26 -14.66
C PRO A 396 -41.09 -5.01 -15.10
N GLU A 397 -40.53 -3.81 -14.97
CA GLU A 397 -41.16 -2.55 -15.43
C GLU A 397 -40.97 -2.28 -16.92
N GLN A 398 -40.19 -3.09 -17.63
CA GLN A 398 -39.97 -3.01 -19.08
C GLN A 398 -40.46 -4.28 -19.85
N ALA A 399 -41.23 -5.11 -19.20
CA ALA A 399 -41.99 -6.11 -19.95
C ALA A 399 -42.89 -5.33 -20.91
N LEU A 400 -42.46 -5.24 -22.15
CA LEU A 400 -43.31 -4.74 -23.22
C LEU A 400 -44.61 -5.52 -23.13
N ASP A 401 -45.71 -4.80 -22.84
CA ASP A 401 -47.05 -5.29 -23.03
C ASP A 401 -47.09 -6.06 -24.37
N GLY A 402 -47.62 -7.27 -24.32
CA GLY A 402 -47.51 -8.27 -25.38
C GLY A 402 -48.19 -7.88 -26.70
N ASP A 403 -47.85 -6.75 -27.25
CA ASP A 403 -48.15 -6.41 -28.62
C ASP A 403 -47.04 -6.95 -29.52
N LEU A 404 -47.37 -8.04 -30.12
CA LEU A 404 -46.75 -8.65 -31.26
C LEU A 404 -46.17 -7.60 -32.22
N LEU A 405 -44.86 -7.68 -32.47
CA LEU A 405 -44.34 -7.07 -33.69
C LEU A 405 -45.24 -7.51 -34.86
N PRO A 406 -45.72 -6.56 -35.69
CA PRO A 406 -46.53 -6.94 -36.85
C PRO A 406 -45.73 -7.95 -37.68
N ALA A 407 -46.43 -8.96 -38.16
CA ALA A 407 -45.89 -9.96 -39.09
C ALA A 407 -45.12 -9.21 -40.20
N PRO A 408 -43.94 -9.71 -40.63
CA PRO A 408 -43.25 -9.10 -41.74
C PRO A 408 -44.21 -9.08 -42.93
N GLU A 409 -44.60 -7.89 -43.37
CA GLU A 409 -45.32 -7.73 -44.61
C GLU A 409 -44.46 -8.31 -45.74
N THR A 410 -44.94 -9.40 -46.33
CA THR A 410 -44.42 -9.90 -47.59
C THR A 410 -44.80 -8.90 -48.66
N GLY A 411 -44.18 -7.77 -48.69
CA GLY A 411 -44.28 -6.75 -49.71
C GLY A 411 -42.86 -6.50 -50.25
N ALA A 412 -42.70 -6.93 -51.50
CA ALA A 412 -41.51 -6.65 -52.27
C ALA A 412 -41.21 -5.14 -52.25
N ALA A 413 -40.28 -4.70 -51.42
CA ALA A 413 -39.78 -3.35 -51.49
C ALA A 413 -38.82 -3.22 -52.67
N THR A 414 -39.24 -2.52 -53.69
CA THR A 414 -38.37 -2.00 -54.75
C THR A 414 -37.24 -1.20 -54.12
N PRO A 415 -35.98 -1.39 -54.56
CA PRO A 415 -34.88 -0.61 -54.05
C PRO A 415 -35.06 0.87 -54.46
N PRO A 416 -34.68 1.83 -53.59
CA PRO A 416 -34.70 3.24 -53.90
C PRO A 416 -33.73 3.56 -55.04
N PRO A 417 -34.03 4.54 -55.91
CA PRO A 417 -33.13 4.94 -56.99
C PRO A 417 -31.81 5.49 -56.44
N PRO A 418 -30.72 5.31 -57.20
CA PRO A 418 -29.41 5.76 -56.75
C PRO A 418 -29.40 7.28 -56.59
N ALA A 419 -28.85 7.75 -55.47
CA ALA A 419 -28.66 9.16 -55.16
C ALA A 419 -27.78 9.83 -56.22
N GLU A 420 -28.28 10.89 -56.84
CA GLU A 420 -27.60 11.76 -57.80
C GLU A 420 -26.40 12.42 -57.09
N ILE A 421 -25.20 12.15 -57.58
CA ILE A 421 -23.95 12.76 -57.08
C ILE A 421 -23.95 14.22 -57.49
N ALA A 422 -24.12 15.13 -56.52
CA ALA A 422 -23.97 16.57 -56.71
C ALA A 422 -22.51 16.86 -57.05
N LYS A 423 -22.31 17.59 -58.17
CA LYS A 423 -21.02 18.07 -58.60
C LYS A 423 -20.48 19.14 -57.61
N PRO A 424 -19.17 19.19 -57.34
CA PRO A 424 -18.63 20.20 -56.50
C PRO A 424 -18.60 21.58 -57.22
N ASP A 425 -19.06 22.63 -56.54
CA ASP A 425 -18.96 24.02 -56.94
C ASP A 425 -17.50 24.49 -56.99
N GLU A 426 -17.03 24.77 -58.20
CA GLU A 426 -15.84 25.63 -58.44
C GLU A 426 -16.23 27.09 -58.17
N ASN A 427 -15.93 27.59 -56.96
CA ASN A 427 -15.64 29.03 -56.75
C ASN A 427 -15.35 29.33 -55.27
N ASN A 428 -14.12 29.28 -54.88
CA ASN A 428 -13.56 30.21 -53.86
C ASN A 428 -12.02 30.11 -53.81
N GLN A 429 -11.34 30.94 -54.60
CA GLN A 429 -9.95 31.32 -54.32
C GLN A 429 -9.95 32.52 -53.39
N PRO A 430 -9.10 32.55 -52.37
CA PRO A 430 -8.88 33.73 -51.55
C PRO A 430 -7.84 34.67 -52.19
N SER A 431 -8.12 35.94 -52.16
CA SER A 431 -7.20 37.06 -52.30
C SER A 431 -6.50 37.34 -50.97
#